data_f18eb86d508ff7918766e4a3cd4411e9
#
_entry.id   f18eb86d508ff7918766e4a3cd4411e9
#
_cell.length_a   1.000
_cell.length_b   1.000
_cell.length_c   1.000
_cell.angle_alpha   90.00
_cell.angle_beta   90.00
_cell.angle_gamma   90.00
#
_symmetry.space_group_name_H-M   'P 1'
#
loop_
_entity.id
_entity.type
_entity.pdbx_description
1 polymer ?
#
loop_
_entity_poly.entity_id
_entity_poly.type
_entity_poly.pdbx_seq_one_letter_code
_entity_poly.pdbx_strand_id
1 'polypeptide(L)'
;MSEPKSRRTFLKAVPAAVAGAVATNAFAQQPGTAGPITRETVNCAETITGLDFHSAEEEAIARSLNGNLSTYQQLRQIDIPHDTEVALTFRPYLPGKKPAGPATPGRVVRYTKPAAATLKRPANLEDVAFWPVTKLSALIERRLVTSTELTQMYLARLERYQPLLNFAVTITKDLALQQAAEADKAIAAGRYKGPLHGIPWGAKDLFATKGIATTWGAEPYINQVPDYDATIVERLRDAGAVLVAKLTMGALAQGDQWFGGRTRNPWNPEAGSSGSSAGPGSATAAGCVGFSIGTETRGSIISPSTVNGVVGLRPTYGRVSRYGAMELSWTMDKVGPMCRTVEDCVLVFNAIYGPDKRDESVVDAAFNWNPAAPLSGYRIGYVRSDFEAQPAGRGGGGGGRGGANAAQQQAAAAERLKNMQQVLTEMQKLGAKLEPVELPDYPANALSFVLSVESAAAFDDLLRSRGTDTMSNSSWPATFRANRFVPAVEYIRAQRIRTLLMREWDTFMSQYDAFISSNNAGLAATNLTGHPAIAVKCGFVNNLPQTLMVTGRLYDEAAICRIAMAYEQATEWTDRHPTLKA
;
A
#
# COMPACT_ATOMS: atom_id res chain seq x y z
N MET A 1 30.51 41.92 8.46
CA MET A 1 29.07 41.56 8.40
C MET A 1 28.50 42.22 7.17
N SER A 2 28.30 41.48 6.10
CA SER A 2 27.74 41.95 4.82
C SER A 2 26.34 41.37 4.69
N GLU A 3 25.33 42.22 4.54
CA GLU A 3 23.92 41.85 4.37
C GLU A 3 23.70 41.04 3.07
N PRO A 4 22.76 40.11 3.01
CA PRO A 4 22.45 39.34 1.82
C PRO A 4 21.66 40.21 0.80
N LYS A 5 22.22 40.37 -0.37
CA LYS A 5 21.58 41.11 -1.48
C LYS A 5 20.33 40.37 -1.97
N SER A 6 19.20 41.06 -2.00
CA SER A 6 17.88 40.60 -2.43
C SER A 6 17.90 40.15 -3.93
N ARG A 7 17.14 39.09 -4.25
CA ARG A 7 16.94 38.57 -5.61
C ARG A 7 16.43 39.60 -6.64
N ARG A 8 15.90 40.74 -6.22
CA ARG A 8 15.43 41.82 -7.10
C ARG A 8 16.57 42.62 -7.73
N THR A 9 17.78 42.56 -7.19
CA THR A 9 18.93 43.31 -7.70
C THR A 9 19.66 42.56 -8.82
N PHE A 10 19.48 41.25 -8.92
CA PHE A 10 20.12 40.43 -9.96
C PHE A 10 19.50 40.65 -11.37
N LEU A 11 18.21 41.00 -11.46
CA LEU A 11 17.51 41.19 -12.73
C LEU A 11 17.74 42.55 -13.39
N LYS A 12 18.50 43.49 -12.76
CA LYS A 12 18.79 44.79 -13.31
C LYS A 12 20.20 44.96 -13.91
N ALA A 13 21.00 43.90 -13.93
CA ALA A 13 22.38 43.93 -14.40
C ALA A 13 22.66 42.93 -15.54
N VAL A 14 21.73 42.74 -16.45
CA VAL A 14 22.02 42.08 -17.75
C VAL A 14 22.21 43.16 -18.79
N PRO A 15 23.42 43.33 -19.35
CA PRO A 15 23.60 44.28 -20.46
C PRO A 15 22.83 43.80 -21.69
N ALA A 16 22.16 44.72 -22.35
CA ALA A 16 21.53 44.53 -23.64
C ALA A 16 22.61 44.29 -24.74
N ALA A 17 23.10 43.05 -24.85
CA ALA A 17 24.04 42.64 -25.89
C ALA A 17 23.87 41.17 -26.23
N VAL A 18 22.64 40.73 -26.51
CA VAL A 18 22.34 39.53 -27.31
C VAL A 18 21.08 39.85 -28.15
N ALA A 19 21.17 40.87 -28.95
CA ALA A 19 20.28 41.08 -30.09
C ALA A 19 21.08 40.74 -31.35
N GLY A 20 21.06 39.46 -31.70
CA GLY A 20 21.72 39.03 -32.92
C GLY A 20 21.76 37.52 -33.06
N ALA A 21 20.82 36.99 -33.84
CA ALA A 21 20.67 35.61 -34.30
C ALA A 21 19.60 34.75 -33.58
N VAL A 22 18.38 35.26 -33.46
CA VAL A 22 17.25 34.36 -33.65
C VAL A 22 17.08 34.28 -35.18
N ALA A 23 17.71 33.28 -35.79
CA ALA A 23 17.31 32.86 -37.12
C ALA A 23 15.85 32.39 -36.98
N THR A 24 14.95 33.22 -37.44
CA THR A 24 13.58 32.85 -37.76
C THR A 24 13.69 31.83 -38.89
N ASN A 25 13.83 30.55 -38.53
CA ASN A 25 13.38 29.48 -39.39
C ASN A 25 11.84 29.62 -39.47
N ALA A 26 11.40 30.58 -40.29
CA ALA A 26 10.09 30.55 -40.87
C ALA A 26 10.06 29.27 -41.72
N PHE A 27 9.65 28.15 -41.10
CA PHE A 27 9.12 27.05 -41.87
C PHE A 27 7.93 27.61 -42.62
N ALA A 28 8.14 27.90 -43.93
CA ALA A 28 7.07 28.14 -44.84
C ALA A 28 6.18 26.88 -44.81
N GLN A 29 5.12 26.93 -44.02
CA GLN A 29 4.08 25.92 -44.05
C GLN A 29 3.49 25.96 -45.46
N GLN A 30 3.70 24.92 -46.24
CA GLN A 30 2.82 24.61 -47.37
C GLN A 30 1.39 24.61 -46.83
N PRO A 31 0.37 25.05 -47.58
CA PRO A 31 -1.02 24.94 -47.22
C PRO A 31 -1.34 23.44 -47.15
N GLY A 32 -1.05 22.83 -46.01
CA GLY A 32 -1.37 21.44 -45.67
C GLY A 32 -2.85 21.34 -45.37
N THR A 33 -3.46 20.25 -45.78
CA THR A 33 -4.79 19.78 -45.39
C THR A 33 -5.01 20.08 -43.91
N ALA A 34 -6.11 20.78 -43.57
CA ALA A 34 -6.48 21.10 -42.21
C ALA A 34 -6.40 19.82 -41.35
N GLY A 35 -5.63 19.86 -40.27
CA GLY A 35 -5.54 18.71 -39.36
C GLY A 35 -6.88 18.41 -38.69
N PRO A 36 -7.03 17.28 -37.99
CA PRO A 36 -8.30 16.85 -37.40
C PRO A 36 -8.81 17.76 -36.29
N ILE A 37 -7.95 18.65 -35.73
CA ILE A 37 -8.33 19.61 -34.68
C ILE A 37 -8.62 20.96 -35.35
N THR A 38 -9.87 21.40 -35.22
CA THR A 38 -10.37 22.65 -35.73
C THR A 38 -10.58 23.67 -34.60
N ARG A 39 -10.87 24.94 -34.93
CA ARG A 39 -11.26 25.92 -33.95
C ARG A 39 -12.46 25.47 -33.10
N GLU A 40 -13.50 24.91 -33.74
CA GLU A 40 -14.71 24.43 -33.09
C GLU A 40 -14.37 23.28 -32.11
N THR A 41 -13.42 22.41 -32.46
CA THR A 41 -12.93 21.37 -31.56
C THR A 41 -12.30 21.96 -30.30
N VAL A 42 -11.52 23.04 -30.44
CA VAL A 42 -10.89 23.74 -29.30
C VAL A 42 -11.96 24.37 -28.43
N ASN A 43 -12.91 25.11 -29.02
CA ASN A 43 -14.02 25.73 -28.30
C ASN A 43 -14.83 24.70 -27.48
N CYS A 44 -15.15 23.53 -28.04
CA CYS A 44 -15.77 22.45 -27.28
C CYS A 44 -14.88 21.94 -26.13
N ALA A 45 -13.56 21.89 -26.30
CA ALA A 45 -12.63 21.42 -25.29
C ALA A 45 -12.44 22.42 -24.13
N GLU A 46 -12.70 23.71 -24.31
CA GLU A 46 -12.62 24.74 -23.29
C GLU A 46 -13.55 24.44 -22.11
N THR A 47 -14.73 23.85 -22.36
CA THR A 47 -15.64 23.38 -21.32
C THR A 47 -14.97 22.38 -20.37
N ILE A 48 -14.07 21.52 -20.87
CA ILE A 48 -13.34 20.53 -20.07
C ILE A 48 -12.29 21.20 -19.19
N THR A 49 -11.67 22.28 -19.68
CA THR A 49 -10.60 22.98 -18.97
C THR A 49 -11.10 24.09 -18.06
N GLY A 50 -12.36 24.53 -18.23
CA GLY A 50 -12.94 25.69 -17.54
C GLY A 50 -12.29 27.02 -17.96
N LEU A 51 -11.81 27.10 -19.20
CA LEU A 51 -11.18 28.28 -19.79
C LEU A 51 -12.07 28.79 -20.94
N ASP A 52 -11.85 30.03 -21.37
CA ASP A 52 -12.55 30.69 -22.45
C ASP A 52 -11.51 31.52 -23.26
N PHE A 53 -11.40 31.25 -24.55
CA PHE A 53 -10.44 31.90 -25.45
C PHE A 53 -11.13 32.65 -26.58
N HIS A 54 -10.47 33.66 -27.13
CA HIS A 54 -10.99 34.35 -28.29
C HIS A 54 -10.72 33.55 -29.58
N SER A 55 -11.54 33.75 -30.61
CA SER A 55 -11.50 32.98 -31.87
C SER A 55 -10.10 32.92 -32.54
N ALA A 56 -9.33 33.98 -32.44
CA ALA A 56 -7.95 34.01 -32.97
C ALA A 56 -6.98 33.13 -32.13
N GLU A 57 -7.21 33.03 -30.82
CA GLU A 57 -6.46 32.16 -29.91
C GLU A 57 -6.83 30.70 -30.16
N GLU A 58 -8.12 30.40 -30.32
CA GLU A 58 -8.61 29.06 -30.66
C GLU A 58 -7.98 28.53 -31.96
N GLU A 59 -7.86 29.38 -33.00
CA GLU A 59 -7.17 29.00 -34.25
C GLU A 59 -5.67 28.72 -34.05
N ALA A 60 -5.00 29.52 -33.22
CA ALA A 60 -3.59 29.31 -32.88
C ALA A 60 -3.39 28.03 -32.08
N ILE A 61 -4.29 27.77 -31.15
CA ILE A 61 -4.32 26.53 -30.32
C ILE A 61 -4.55 25.32 -31.25
N ALA A 62 -5.51 25.36 -32.16
CA ALA A 62 -5.78 24.26 -33.09
C ALA A 62 -4.55 23.89 -33.92
N ARG A 63 -3.82 24.89 -34.46
CA ARG A 63 -2.57 24.64 -35.19
C ARG A 63 -1.51 23.96 -34.30
N SER A 64 -1.33 24.44 -33.06
CA SER A 64 -0.37 23.88 -32.10
C SER A 64 -0.71 22.45 -31.72
N LEU A 65 -1.99 22.18 -31.44
CA LEU A 65 -2.46 20.83 -31.05
C LEU A 65 -2.33 19.82 -32.21
N ASN A 66 -2.55 20.21 -33.46
CA ASN A 66 -2.29 19.34 -34.61
C ASN A 66 -0.80 18.94 -34.69
N GLY A 67 0.12 19.88 -34.40
CA GLY A 67 1.55 19.59 -34.29
C GLY A 67 1.84 18.61 -33.15
N ASN A 68 1.21 18.81 -31.99
CA ASN A 68 1.37 17.93 -30.84
C ASN A 68 0.87 16.50 -31.11
N LEU A 69 -0.23 16.33 -31.84
CA LEU A 69 -0.71 14.99 -32.23
C LEU A 69 0.35 14.18 -32.99
N SER A 70 1.04 14.82 -33.92
CA SER A 70 2.15 14.20 -34.65
C SER A 70 3.28 13.75 -33.70
N THR A 71 3.66 14.61 -32.78
CA THR A 71 4.67 14.31 -31.75
C THR A 71 4.24 13.15 -30.85
N TYR A 72 2.98 13.15 -30.40
CA TYR A 72 2.45 12.06 -29.58
C TYR A 72 2.47 10.72 -30.33
N GLN A 73 2.16 10.72 -31.63
CA GLN A 73 2.23 9.51 -32.46
C GLN A 73 3.66 8.96 -32.56
N GLN A 74 4.67 9.83 -32.67
CA GLN A 74 6.08 9.41 -32.66
C GLN A 74 6.49 8.80 -31.32
N LEU A 75 6.15 9.46 -30.20
CA LEU A 75 6.47 8.96 -28.86
C LEU A 75 5.79 7.62 -28.55
N ARG A 76 4.57 7.40 -29.07
CA ARG A 76 3.81 6.14 -28.90
C ARG A 76 4.37 4.95 -29.68
N GLN A 77 5.39 5.15 -30.52
CA GLN A 77 6.12 4.05 -31.15
C GLN A 77 7.21 3.46 -30.23
N ILE A 78 7.51 4.15 -29.13
CA ILE A 78 8.49 3.70 -28.15
C ILE A 78 7.77 2.75 -27.19
N ASP A 79 8.24 1.52 -27.15
CA ASP A 79 7.81 0.55 -26.13
C ASP A 79 8.41 0.93 -24.79
N ILE A 80 7.54 1.09 -23.78
CA ILE A 80 7.96 1.48 -22.43
C ILE A 80 7.60 0.32 -21.49
N PRO A 81 8.60 -0.41 -20.98
CA PRO A 81 8.36 -1.45 -19.99
C PRO A 81 7.55 -0.90 -18.80
N HIS A 82 6.61 -1.70 -18.28
CA HIS A 82 5.68 -1.24 -17.23
C HIS A 82 6.39 -0.79 -15.95
N ASP A 83 7.56 -1.36 -15.65
CA ASP A 83 8.43 -1.04 -14.51
C ASP A 83 9.38 0.14 -14.75
N THR A 84 9.22 0.88 -15.88
CA THR A 84 10.03 2.07 -16.16
C THR A 84 9.57 3.24 -15.30
N GLU A 85 10.42 3.66 -14.37
CA GLU A 85 10.15 4.81 -13.48
C GLU A 85 10.05 6.12 -14.25
N VAL A 86 9.18 7.01 -13.76
CA VAL A 86 9.09 8.37 -14.28
C VAL A 86 10.25 9.24 -13.78
N ALA A 87 10.77 10.14 -14.61
CA ALA A 87 11.85 11.06 -14.23
C ALA A 87 11.41 12.18 -13.24
N LEU A 88 10.23 12.03 -12.61
CA LEU A 88 9.68 12.92 -11.58
C LEU A 88 9.54 12.15 -10.28
N THR A 89 10.58 12.13 -9.45
CA THR A 89 10.61 11.36 -8.21
C THR A 89 9.87 12.08 -7.08
N PHE A 90 8.87 11.42 -6.49
CA PHE A 90 8.26 11.87 -5.24
C PHE A 90 9.17 11.53 -4.07
N ARG A 91 9.35 12.49 -3.16
CA ARG A 91 10.06 12.32 -1.89
C ARG A 91 9.15 12.75 -0.76
N PRO A 92 8.83 11.88 0.20
CA PRO A 92 7.88 12.21 1.28
C PRO A 92 8.45 13.18 2.30
N TYR A 93 9.78 13.31 2.40
CA TYR A 93 10.44 14.22 3.34
C TYR A 93 10.71 15.60 2.72
N LEU A 94 10.59 16.63 3.56
CA LEU A 94 10.89 18.02 3.19
C LEU A 94 12.40 18.29 3.13
N PRO A 95 12.86 19.36 2.45
CA PRO A 95 14.26 19.77 2.45
C PRO A 95 14.83 19.89 3.88
N GLY A 96 15.99 19.31 4.11
CA GLY A 96 16.63 19.27 5.43
C GLY A 96 16.12 18.16 6.37
N LYS A 97 15.06 17.42 6.03
CA LYS A 97 14.47 16.35 6.84
C LYS A 97 14.69 14.94 6.26
N LYS A 98 15.74 14.77 5.46
CA LYS A 98 16.11 13.44 4.97
C LYS A 98 16.40 12.51 6.16
N PRO A 99 15.87 11.27 6.18
CA PRO A 99 16.15 10.31 7.24
C PRO A 99 17.65 9.98 7.31
N ALA A 100 18.12 9.66 8.51
CA ALA A 100 19.51 9.34 8.77
C ALA A 100 19.73 7.85 8.99
N GLY A 101 20.97 7.41 8.74
CA GLY A 101 21.44 6.07 8.99
C GLY A 101 21.18 5.11 7.84
N PRO A 102 22.06 4.10 7.65
CA PRO A 102 21.92 3.13 6.58
C PRO A 102 20.85 2.09 6.89
N ALA A 103 20.15 1.63 5.86
CA ALA A 103 19.33 0.44 5.93
C ALA A 103 20.23 -0.80 6.10
N THR A 104 19.78 -1.71 6.95
CA THR A 104 20.44 -3.01 7.18
C THR A 104 19.40 -4.12 7.10
N PRO A 105 18.84 -4.40 5.90
CA PRO A 105 17.81 -5.40 5.72
C PRO A 105 18.32 -6.79 6.14
N GLY A 106 17.44 -7.56 6.79
CA GLY A 106 17.79 -8.88 7.28
C GLY A 106 18.72 -8.91 8.51
N ARG A 107 19.09 -7.73 9.07
CA ARG A 107 19.82 -7.68 10.35
C ARG A 107 19.03 -8.44 11.42
N VAL A 108 19.75 -9.19 12.26
CA VAL A 108 19.12 -9.83 13.43
C VAL A 108 18.52 -8.77 14.35
N VAL A 109 17.19 -8.79 14.48
CA VAL A 109 16.44 -7.92 15.40
C VAL A 109 16.00 -8.73 16.62
N ARG A 110 15.83 -8.06 17.75
CA ARG A 110 15.26 -8.70 18.94
C ARG A 110 13.77 -8.97 18.70
N TYR A 111 13.34 -10.16 19.06
CA TYR A 111 11.93 -10.55 19.04
C TYR A 111 11.64 -11.56 20.15
N THR A 112 10.37 -11.76 20.48
CA THR A 112 9.92 -12.65 21.53
C THR A 112 10.09 -14.11 21.10
N LYS A 113 11.04 -14.82 21.69
CA LYS A 113 11.20 -16.26 21.48
C LYS A 113 10.41 -17.04 22.55
N PRO A 114 9.59 -18.02 22.16
CA PRO A 114 8.93 -18.90 23.13
C PRO A 114 9.96 -19.60 24.02
N ALA A 115 9.62 -19.76 25.33
CA ALA A 115 10.49 -20.45 26.25
C ALA A 115 10.72 -21.91 25.79
N ALA A 116 11.95 -22.38 25.91
CA ALA A 116 12.32 -23.72 25.42
C ALA A 116 11.49 -24.85 26.08
N ALA A 117 11.22 -24.70 27.36
CA ALA A 117 10.50 -25.71 28.15
C ALA A 117 9.02 -25.84 27.78
N THR A 118 8.41 -24.80 27.21
CA THR A 118 6.97 -24.79 26.88
C THR A 118 6.68 -25.15 25.42
N LEU A 119 7.70 -25.11 24.54
CA LEU A 119 7.54 -25.41 23.12
C LEU A 119 7.73 -26.91 22.86
N LYS A 120 6.64 -27.56 22.45
CA LYS A 120 6.64 -29.00 22.08
C LYS A 120 6.17 -29.16 20.64
N ARG A 121 6.53 -30.29 20.01
CA ARG A 121 5.94 -30.67 18.73
C ARG A 121 4.42 -30.78 18.89
N PRO A 122 3.60 -30.12 18.08
CA PRO A 122 2.14 -30.28 18.13
C PRO A 122 1.74 -31.68 17.72
N ALA A 123 0.70 -32.23 18.37
CA ALA A 123 0.15 -33.54 18.03
C ALA A 123 -0.51 -33.51 16.64
N ASN A 124 -1.18 -32.41 16.31
CA ASN A 124 -1.74 -32.13 15.01
C ASN A 124 -1.18 -30.79 14.50
N LEU A 125 -0.61 -30.76 13.28
CA LEU A 125 -0.07 -29.54 12.69
C LEU A 125 -1.15 -28.49 12.36
N GLU A 126 -2.41 -28.88 12.18
CA GLU A 126 -3.52 -27.92 12.03
C GLU A 126 -3.66 -26.99 13.25
N ASP A 127 -3.25 -27.42 14.44
CA ASP A 127 -3.33 -26.63 15.67
C ASP A 127 -2.42 -25.39 15.65
N VAL A 128 -1.40 -25.39 14.79
CA VAL A 128 -0.47 -24.26 14.64
C VAL A 128 -0.79 -23.35 13.46
N ALA A 129 -1.86 -23.60 12.72
CA ALA A 129 -2.21 -22.85 11.51
C ALA A 129 -2.35 -21.34 11.78
N PHE A 130 -2.79 -20.96 12.97
CA PHE A 130 -2.96 -19.57 13.41
C PHE A 130 -1.81 -19.04 14.29
N TRP A 131 -0.77 -19.85 14.52
CA TRP A 131 0.35 -19.39 15.32
C TRP A 131 1.12 -18.26 14.63
N PRO A 132 1.66 -17.30 15.40
CA PRO A 132 2.53 -16.26 14.85
C PRO A 132 3.83 -16.86 14.30
N VAL A 133 4.45 -16.15 13.36
CA VAL A 133 5.74 -16.53 12.75
C VAL A 133 6.80 -16.78 13.82
N THR A 134 6.81 -15.97 14.88
CA THR A 134 7.74 -16.13 16.01
C THR A 134 7.66 -17.50 16.67
N LYS A 135 6.46 -18.08 16.81
CA LYS A 135 6.27 -19.45 17.35
C LYS A 135 6.57 -20.52 16.31
N LEU A 136 6.12 -20.33 15.06
CA LEU A 136 6.39 -21.25 13.95
C LEU A 136 7.90 -21.38 13.69
N SER A 137 8.62 -20.26 13.68
CA SER A 137 10.07 -20.25 13.49
C SER A 137 10.82 -21.00 14.60
N ALA A 138 10.34 -20.90 15.84
CA ALA A 138 10.93 -21.61 16.95
C ALA A 138 10.74 -23.14 16.86
N LEU A 139 9.61 -23.63 16.30
CA LEU A 139 9.42 -25.05 15.99
C LEU A 139 10.46 -25.54 14.96
N ILE A 140 10.68 -24.76 13.90
CA ILE A 140 11.63 -25.08 12.83
C ILE A 140 13.07 -24.98 13.33
N GLU A 141 13.45 -23.89 14.01
CA GLU A 141 14.80 -23.69 14.55
C GLU A 141 15.22 -24.85 15.46
N ARG A 142 14.27 -25.37 16.24
CA ARG A 142 14.50 -26.51 17.16
C ARG A 142 14.26 -27.87 16.52
N ARG A 143 13.94 -27.92 15.25
CA ARG A 143 13.65 -29.17 14.52
C ARG A 143 12.52 -30.00 15.14
N LEU A 144 11.58 -29.35 15.81
CA LEU A 144 10.36 -29.99 16.32
C LEU A 144 9.36 -30.26 15.19
N VAL A 145 9.40 -29.40 14.15
CA VAL A 145 8.66 -29.52 12.89
C VAL A 145 9.61 -29.16 11.76
N THR A 146 9.51 -29.83 10.64
CA THR A 146 10.27 -29.50 9.43
C THR A 146 9.53 -28.42 8.62
N SER A 147 10.27 -27.68 7.78
CA SER A 147 9.66 -26.75 6.83
C SER A 147 8.72 -27.48 5.86
N THR A 148 9.10 -28.69 5.43
CA THR A 148 8.28 -29.51 4.53
C THR A 148 6.95 -29.88 5.17
N GLU A 149 6.95 -30.35 6.43
CA GLU A 149 5.71 -30.68 7.17
C GLU A 149 4.79 -29.46 7.32
N LEU A 150 5.38 -28.31 7.71
CA LEU A 150 4.62 -27.06 7.86
C LEU A 150 4.07 -26.57 6.52
N THR A 151 4.85 -26.67 5.44
CA THR A 151 4.44 -26.31 4.09
C THR A 151 3.30 -27.20 3.59
N GLN A 152 3.38 -28.51 3.81
CA GLN A 152 2.31 -29.45 3.46
C GLN A 152 1.00 -29.13 4.17
N MET A 153 1.05 -28.78 5.46
CA MET A 153 -0.13 -28.36 6.23
C MET A 153 -0.77 -27.10 5.61
N TYR A 154 0.02 -26.06 5.31
CA TYR A 154 -0.52 -24.85 4.71
C TYR A 154 -1.03 -25.05 3.28
N LEU A 155 -0.36 -25.88 2.46
CA LEU A 155 -0.85 -26.25 1.12
C LEU A 155 -2.20 -26.97 1.20
N ALA A 156 -2.36 -27.93 2.13
CA ALA A 156 -3.63 -28.62 2.34
C ALA A 156 -4.74 -27.65 2.77
N ARG A 157 -4.42 -26.65 3.60
CA ARG A 157 -5.38 -25.60 4.00
C ARG A 157 -5.73 -24.68 2.84
N LEU A 158 -4.74 -24.28 2.03
CA LEU A 158 -4.98 -23.48 0.81
C LEU A 158 -5.94 -24.23 -0.13
N GLU A 159 -5.66 -25.48 -0.44
CA GLU A 159 -6.51 -26.32 -1.30
C GLU A 159 -7.94 -26.49 -0.74
N ARG A 160 -8.06 -26.70 0.56
CA ARG A 160 -9.36 -26.91 1.26
C ARG A 160 -10.24 -25.65 1.23
N TYR A 161 -9.67 -24.47 1.51
CA TYR A 161 -10.46 -23.25 1.68
C TYR A 161 -10.52 -22.35 0.44
N GLN A 162 -9.73 -22.65 -0.61
CA GLN A 162 -9.79 -21.90 -1.87
C GLN A 162 -11.21 -21.89 -2.48
N PRO A 163 -11.98 -22.98 -2.54
CA PRO A 163 -13.34 -22.95 -3.11
C PRO A 163 -14.31 -22.05 -2.32
N LEU A 164 -14.13 -21.92 -1.01
CA LEU A 164 -14.96 -21.08 -0.15
C LEU A 164 -14.56 -19.61 -0.21
N LEU A 165 -13.26 -19.31 -0.18
CA LEU A 165 -12.75 -17.94 0.04
C LEU A 165 -12.22 -17.27 -1.24
N ASN A 166 -11.89 -18.04 -2.26
CA ASN A 166 -11.41 -17.56 -3.55
C ASN A 166 -10.23 -16.56 -3.43
N PHE A 167 -9.23 -16.91 -2.61
CA PHE A 167 -8.12 -16.02 -2.21
C PHE A 167 -6.82 -16.24 -2.99
N ALA A 168 -6.69 -17.30 -3.79
CA ALA A 168 -5.47 -17.60 -4.55
C ALA A 168 -5.73 -17.68 -6.04
N VAL A 169 -4.83 -17.07 -6.83
CA VAL A 169 -4.78 -17.24 -8.29
C VAL A 169 -4.05 -18.52 -8.64
N THR A 170 -2.90 -18.74 -7.97
CA THR A 170 -2.04 -19.91 -8.19
C THR A 170 -1.52 -20.42 -6.85
N ILE A 171 -1.72 -21.71 -6.57
CA ILE A 171 -1.05 -22.41 -5.47
C ILE A 171 0.24 -23.00 -6.06
N THR A 172 1.40 -22.58 -5.52
CA THR A 172 2.73 -22.88 -6.07
C THR A 172 3.32 -24.14 -5.46
N LYS A 173 2.57 -25.25 -5.49
CA LYS A 173 2.84 -26.49 -4.74
C LYS A 173 4.25 -27.04 -4.96
N ASP A 174 4.66 -27.22 -6.22
CA ASP A 174 5.95 -27.83 -6.55
C ASP A 174 7.12 -26.95 -6.10
N LEU A 175 7.04 -25.63 -6.38
CA LEU A 175 8.03 -24.67 -5.93
C LEU A 175 8.11 -24.63 -4.40
N ALA A 176 6.96 -24.64 -3.71
CA ALA A 176 6.89 -24.60 -2.27
C ALA A 176 7.55 -25.84 -1.61
N LEU A 177 7.27 -27.03 -2.13
CA LEU A 177 7.88 -28.26 -1.64
C LEU A 177 9.39 -28.31 -1.90
N GLN A 178 9.84 -27.83 -3.06
CA GLN A 178 11.25 -27.69 -3.36
C GLN A 178 11.94 -26.74 -2.36
N GLN A 179 11.41 -25.51 -2.18
CA GLN A 179 11.97 -24.52 -1.25
C GLN A 179 11.96 -25.03 0.20
N ALA A 180 10.92 -25.73 0.61
CA ALA A 180 10.82 -26.31 1.94
C ALA A 180 11.88 -27.39 2.18
N ALA A 181 12.10 -28.29 1.22
CA ALA A 181 13.15 -29.31 1.29
C ALA A 181 14.56 -28.69 1.32
N GLU A 182 14.79 -27.61 0.56
CA GLU A 182 16.04 -26.86 0.61
C GLU A 182 16.28 -26.21 1.97
N ALA A 183 15.20 -25.64 2.58
CA ALA A 183 15.24 -25.08 3.93
C ALA A 183 15.58 -26.17 4.97
N ASP A 184 14.91 -27.32 4.93
CA ASP A 184 15.17 -28.43 5.84
C ASP A 184 16.61 -28.93 5.74
N LYS A 185 17.13 -29.10 4.52
CA LYS A 185 18.53 -29.47 4.27
C LYS A 185 19.51 -28.45 4.85
N ALA A 186 19.24 -27.15 4.67
CA ALA A 186 20.10 -26.09 5.20
C ALA A 186 20.08 -26.06 6.73
N ILE A 187 18.91 -26.19 7.36
CA ILE A 187 18.72 -26.19 8.80
C ILE A 187 19.37 -27.43 9.43
N ALA A 188 19.22 -28.60 8.81
CA ALA A 188 19.87 -29.83 9.25
C ALA A 188 21.39 -29.71 9.26
N ALA A 189 21.94 -28.95 8.30
CA ALA A 189 23.37 -28.67 8.19
C ALA A 189 23.82 -27.48 9.09
N GLY A 190 22.99 -27.00 10.01
CA GLY A 190 23.31 -25.87 10.92
C GLY A 190 23.26 -24.48 10.30
N ARG A 191 22.78 -24.34 9.07
CA ARG A 191 22.68 -23.06 8.36
C ARG A 191 21.27 -22.45 8.47
N TYR A 192 20.85 -22.17 9.71
CA TYR A 192 19.60 -21.46 9.95
C TYR A 192 19.76 -19.97 9.64
N LYS A 193 18.92 -19.43 8.74
CA LYS A 193 19.02 -18.05 8.25
C LYS A 193 18.29 -17.02 9.14
N GLY A 194 17.43 -17.47 10.03
CA GLY A 194 16.64 -16.59 10.91
C GLY A 194 15.14 -16.89 10.89
N PRO A 195 14.31 -16.01 11.49
CA PRO A 195 12.93 -16.33 11.83
C PRO A 195 11.98 -16.56 10.64
N LEU A 196 12.37 -16.21 9.44
CA LEU A 196 11.57 -16.48 8.23
C LEU A 196 11.99 -17.78 7.51
N HIS A 197 13.09 -18.42 7.96
CA HIS A 197 13.62 -19.61 7.30
C HIS A 197 12.67 -20.79 7.43
N GLY A 198 12.17 -21.28 6.29
CA GLY A 198 11.24 -22.37 6.20
C GLY A 198 9.77 -22.00 6.47
N ILE A 199 9.46 -20.70 6.59
CA ILE A 199 8.10 -20.22 6.85
C ILE A 199 7.32 -20.04 5.53
N PRO A 200 6.14 -20.69 5.37
CA PRO A 200 5.27 -20.55 4.20
C PRO A 200 4.62 -19.16 4.14
N TRP A 201 4.68 -18.51 2.96
CA TRP A 201 4.10 -17.18 2.75
C TRP A 201 3.40 -17.05 1.39
N GLY A 202 2.54 -16.02 1.28
CA GLY A 202 1.80 -15.72 0.07
C GLY A 202 2.11 -14.33 -0.50
N ALA A 203 2.32 -14.26 -1.81
CA ALA A 203 2.57 -13.03 -2.54
C ALA A 203 1.29 -12.49 -3.18
N LYS A 204 0.94 -11.21 -2.98
CA LYS A 204 -0.09 -10.56 -3.79
C LYS A 204 0.25 -10.71 -5.28
N ASP A 205 -0.75 -10.99 -6.11
CA ASP A 205 -0.55 -11.39 -7.51
C ASP A 205 -0.16 -10.24 -8.46
N LEU A 206 0.48 -9.21 -7.92
CA LEU A 206 1.12 -8.17 -8.70
C LEU A 206 2.66 -8.24 -8.64
N PHE A 207 3.23 -9.08 -7.77
CA PHE A 207 4.68 -9.25 -7.70
C PHE A 207 5.15 -10.27 -8.73
N ALA A 208 6.01 -9.83 -9.65
CA ALA A 208 6.66 -10.69 -10.61
C ALA A 208 7.33 -11.87 -9.89
N THR A 209 7.01 -13.07 -10.34
CA THR A 209 7.59 -14.32 -9.84
C THR A 209 8.00 -15.14 -11.05
N LYS A 210 9.30 -15.35 -11.20
CA LYS A 210 9.87 -15.98 -12.40
C LYS A 210 9.23 -17.32 -12.71
N GLY A 211 8.71 -17.45 -13.93
CA GLY A 211 8.08 -18.68 -14.43
C GLY A 211 6.70 -18.98 -13.88
N ILE A 212 6.11 -18.08 -13.08
CA ILE A 212 4.77 -18.24 -12.49
C ILE A 212 3.86 -17.11 -12.97
N ALA A 213 2.62 -17.45 -13.37
CA ALA A 213 1.65 -16.47 -13.79
C ALA A 213 1.47 -15.35 -12.76
N THR A 214 1.52 -14.11 -13.22
CA THR A 214 1.35 -12.91 -12.43
C THR A 214 0.35 -12.02 -13.15
N THR A 215 -0.92 -12.13 -12.76
CA THR A 215 -2.08 -11.75 -13.58
C THR A 215 -2.62 -10.35 -13.28
N TRP A 216 -2.12 -9.70 -12.21
CA TRP A 216 -2.64 -8.43 -11.72
C TRP A 216 -4.15 -8.44 -11.45
N GLY A 217 -4.74 -9.64 -11.31
CA GLY A 217 -6.17 -9.86 -11.09
C GLY A 217 -7.06 -9.49 -12.27
N ALA A 218 -6.51 -9.21 -13.45
CA ALA A 218 -7.22 -8.66 -14.61
C ALA A 218 -7.13 -9.58 -15.83
N GLU A 219 -8.24 -9.68 -16.57
CA GLU A 219 -8.40 -10.55 -17.75
C GLU A 219 -7.28 -10.37 -18.80
N PRO A 220 -6.81 -9.15 -19.13
CA PRO A 220 -5.77 -8.95 -20.15
C PRO A 220 -4.43 -9.62 -19.79
N TYR A 221 -4.19 -9.91 -18.52
CA TYR A 221 -2.91 -10.39 -18.00
C TYR A 221 -2.94 -11.83 -17.48
N ILE A 222 -4.02 -12.58 -17.72
CA ILE A 222 -4.18 -13.97 -17.24
C ILE A 222 -2.98 -14.87 -17.63
N ASN A 223 -2.42 -14.68 -18.82
CA ASN A 223 -1.32 -15.48 -19.35
C ASN A 223 0.06 -14.82 -19.18
N GLN A 224 0.15 -13.73 -18.41
CA GLN A 224 1.41 -13.05 -18.19
C GLN A 224 2.32 -13.87 -17.26
N VAL A 225 3.49 -14.28 -17.75
CA VAL A 225 4.49 -15.04 -17.00
C VAL A 225 5.81 -14.28 -17.07
N PRO A 226 6.23 -13.61 -15.99
CA PRO A 226 7.51 -12.90 -15.96
C PRO A 226 8.70 -13.88 -15.97
N ASP A 227 9.83 -13.44 -16.53
CA ASP A 227 11.11 -14.17 -16.55
C ASP A 227 12.07 -13.72 -15.44
N TYR A 228 11.61 -12.85 -14.53
CA TYR A 228 12.34 -12.31 -13.40
C TYR A 228 11.50 -12.31 -12.12
N ASP A 229 12.17 -12.13 -10.98
CA ASP A 229 11.54 -11.99 -9.67
C ASP A 229 11.50 -10.53 -9.23
N ALA A 230 10.42 -10.14 -8.55
CA ALA A 230 10.38 -8.88 -7.80
C ALA A 230 11.38 -8.89 -6.63
N THR A 231 11.93 -7.73 -6.27
CA THR A 231 12.89 -7.60 -5.16
C THR A 231 12.40 -8.26 -3.87
N ILE A 232 11.10 -8.14 -3.56
CA ILE A 232 10.56 -8.76 -2.34
C ILE A 232 10.56 -10.29 -2.42
N VAL A 233 10.35 -10.86 -3.60
CA VAL A 233 10.42 -12.31 -3.82
C VAL A 233 11.85 -12.81 -3.64
N GLU A 234 12.82 -12.10 -4.21
CA GLU A 234 14.25 -12.40 -4.03
C GLU A 234 14.66 -12.35 -2.55
N ARG A 235 14.33 -11.25 -1.85
CA ARG A 235 14.70 -11.05 -0.44
C ARG A 235 14.07 -12.08 0.50
N LEU A 236 12.83 -12.45 0.28
CA LEU A 236 12.16 -13.47 1.08
C LEU A 236 12.72 -14.87 0.77
N ARG A 237 13.05 -15.19 -0.47
CA ARG A 237 13.78 -16.40 -0.84
C ARG A 237 15.16 -16.45 -0.18
N ASP A 238 15.89 -15.34 -0.16
CA ASP A 238 17.21 -15.25 0.47
C ASP A 238 17.12 -15.40 1.99
N ALA A 239 16.04 -14.94 2.61
CA ALA A 239 15.71 -15.20 4.01
C ALA A 239 15.26 -16.66 4.27
N GLY A 240 15.04 -17.45 3.21
CA GLY A 240 14.65 -18.85 3.26
C GLY A 240 13.16 -19.08 3.45
N ALA A 241 12.32 -18.07 3.24
CA ALA A 241 10.86 -18.21 3.27
C ALA A 241 10.35 -18.99 2.05
N VAL A 242 9.23 -19.72 2.22
CA VAL A 242 8.68 -20.65 1.23
C VAL A 242 7.44 -20.03 0.59
N LEU A 243 7.48 -19.76 -0.72
CA LEU A 243 6.34 -19.19 -1.46
C LEU A 243 5.31 -20.28 -1.76
N VAL A 244 4.13 -20.19 -1.14
CA VAL A 244 3.07 -21.22 -1.29
C VAL A 244 1.94 -20.80 -2.22
N ALA A 245 1.75 -19.49 -2.47
CA ALA A 245 0.68 -19.01 -3.35
C ALA A 245 0.92 -17.61 -3.91
N LYS A 246 0.39 -17.36 -5.12
CA LYS A 246 0.07 -16.04 -5.65
C LYS A 246 -1.36 -15.74 -5.20
N LEU A 247 -1.52 -14.74 -4.33
CA LEU A 247 -2.77 -14.40 -3.68
C LEU A 247 -3.53 -13.33 -4.47
N THR A 248 -4.85 -13.49 -4.55
CA THR A 248 -5.71 -12.62 -5.34
C THR A 248 -5.63 -11.15 -4.97
N MET A 249 -5.92 -10.33 -5.93
CA MET A 249 -6.09 -8.90 -5.78
C MET A 249 -7.25 -8.44 -6.65
N GLY A 250 -7.92 -7.37 -6.27
CA GLY A 250 -8.87 -6.76 -7.20
C GLY A 250 -8.17 -6.29 -8.48
N ALA A 251 -8.86 -6.43 -9.61
CA ALA A 251 -8.31 -6.14 -10.94
C ALA A 251 -7.56 -4.80 -10.96
N LEU A 252 -6.30 -4.83 -11.40
CA LEU A 252 -5.38 -3.68 -11.43
C LEU A 252 -5.39 -2.88 -10.12
N ALA A 253 -5.32 -3.59 -8.98
CA ALA A 253 -5.29 -3.04 -7.62
C ALA A 253 -6.54 -2.26 -7.19
N GLN A 254 -7.75 -2.66 -7.63
CA GLN A 254 -9.02 -2.06 -7.22
C GLN A 254 -9.98 -3.06 -6.57
N GLY A 255 -10.29 -2.88 -5.28
CA GLY A 255 -11.27 -3.72 -4.56
C GLY A 255 -10.86 -5.19 -4.43
N ASP A 256 -11.85 -6.08 -4.37
CA ASP A 256 -11.69 -7.53 -4.15
C ASP A 256 -12.24 -8.40 -5.30
N GLN A 257 -12.67 -7.76 -6.40
CA GLN A 257 -13.13 -8.42 -7.62
C GLN A 257 -11.97 -8.62 -8.59
N TRP A 258 -11.77 -9.83 -9.07
CA TRP A 258 -10.76 -10.20 -10.04
C TRP A 258 -11.38 -11.13 -11.10
N PHE A 259 -10.68 -11.50 -12.16
CA PHE A 259 -11.25 -12.31 -13.24
C PHE A 259 -11.83 -13.66 -12.78
N GLY A 260 -11.34 -14.22 -11.66
CA GLY A 260 -11.86 -15.45 -11.04
C GLY A 260 -13.02 -15.22 -10.06
N GLY A 261 -13.59 -14.00 -10.00
CA GLY A 261 -14.69 -13.64 -9.13
C GLY A 261 -14.27 -12.79 -7.92
N ARG A 262 -14.94 -12.95 -6.79
CA ARG A 262 -14.72 -12.15 -5.60
C ARG A 262 -13.94 -12.91 -4.53
N THR A 263 -12.91 -12.29 -3.95
CA THR A 263 -12.25 -12.80 -2.75
C THR A 263 -13.11 -12.54 -1.53
N ARG A 264 -13.33 -13.56 -0.70
CA ARG A 264 -14.29 -13.55 0.40
C ARG A 264 -13.62 -13.36 1.76
N ASN A 265 -14.40 -12.80 2.69
CA ASN A 265 -13.97 -12.57 4.06
C ASN A 265 -14.10 -13.86 4.89
N PRO A 266 -13.03 -14.36 5.55
CA PRO A 266 -13.08 -15.58 6.36
C PRO A 266 -14.03 -15.52 7.58
N TRP A 267 -14.34 -14.31 8.08
CA TRP A 267 -15.29 -14.13 9.19
C TRP A 267 -16.74 -14.16 8.72
N ASN A 268 -16.98 -13.81 7.46
CA ASN A 268 -18.28 -13.86 6.81
C ASN A 268 -18.08 -14.11 5.30
N PRO A 269 -18.11 -15.36 4.84
CA PRO A 269 -17.88 -15.71 3.43
C PRO A 269 -18.91 -15.17 2.43
N GLU A 270 -20.04 -14.62 2.90
CA GLU A 270 -20.99 -13.91 2.04
C GLU A 270 -20.51 -12.48 1.69
N ALA A 271 -19.60 -11.95 2.49
CA ALA A 271 -19.00 -10.64 2.27
C ALA A 271 -17.64 -10.75 1.55
N GLY A 272 -17.23 -9.65 0.91
CA GLY A 272 -15.89 -9.53 0.33
C GLY A 272 -14.83 -9.24 1.38
N SER A 273 -13.57 -9.54 1.03
CA SER A 273 -12.41 -9.34 1.90
C SER A 273 -11.89 -7.90 1.90
N SER A 274 -12.55 -6.96 1.18
CA SER A 274 -11.95 -5.66 0.86
C SER A 274 -10.65 -5.83 0.04
N GLY A 275 -10.03 -4.72 -0.34
CA GLY A 275 -8.84 -4.79 -1.21
C GLY A 275 -8.05 -3.46 -1.29
N SER A 276 -7.10 -3.48 -2.17
CA SER A 276 -6.81 -4.48 -3.22
C SER A 276 -5.96 -5.67 -2.78
N SER A 277 -5.35 -5.69 -1.59
CA SER A 277 -4.66 -6.89 -1.06
C SER A 277 -5.67 -7.89 -0.48
N ALA A 278 -6.64 -8.29 -1.31
CA ALA A 278 -7.79 -9.08 -0.93
C ALA A 278 -7.39 -10.50 -0.47
N GLY A 279 -6.67 -11.23 -1.31
CA GLY A 279 -6.15 -12.57 -0.99
C GLY A 279 -5.14 -12.56 0.15
N PRO A 280 -4.17 -11.61 0.22
CA PRO A 280 -3.29 -11.47 1.37
C PRO A 280 -4.03 -11.35 2.71
N GLY A 281 -5.05 -10.50 2.80
CA GLY A 281 -5.88 -10.36 3.99
C GLY A 281 -6.65 -11.64 4.32
N SER A 282 -7.35 -12.19 3.34
CA SER A 282 -8.19 -13.39 3.50
C SER A 282 -7.38 -14.63 3.89
N ALA A 283 -6.31 -14.96 3.13
CA ALA A 283 -5.50 -16.15 3.38
C ALA A 283 -4.77 -16.10 4.73
N THR A 284 -4.28 -14.91 5.13
CA THR A 284 -3.62 -14.74 6.43
C THR A 284 -4.61 -14.89 7.57
N ALA A 285 -5.80 -14.30 7.48
CA ALA A 285 -6.85 -14.42 8.48
C ALA A 285 -7.39 -15.86 8.59
N ALA A 286 -7.47 -16.57 7.46
CA ALA A 286 -7.91 -17.97 7.40
C ALA A 286 -6.85 -18.98 7.91
N GLY A 287 -5.66 -18.55 8.29
CA GLY A 287 -4.57 -19.44 8.69
C GLY A 287 -4.11 -20.35 7.55
N CYS A 288 -4.09 -19.85 6.32
CA CYS A 288 -3.66 -20.59 5.12
C CYS A 288 -2.23 -20.27 4.69
N VAL A 289 -1.62 -19.29 5.31
CA VAL A 289 -0.20 -18.91 5.14
C VAL A 289 0.39 -18.45 6.47
N GLY A 290 1.69 -18.52 6.63
CA GLY A 290 2.40 -17.98 7.80
C GLY A 290 2.29 -16.46 7.85
N PHE A 291 2.48 -15.80 6.71
CA PHE A 291 2.31 -14.36 6.48
C PHE A 291 2.07 -14.09 4.99
N SER A 292 1.73 -12.86 4.65
CA SER A 292 1.61 -12.42 3.26
C SER A 292 2.17 -11.02 3.04
N ILE A 293 2.41 -10.68 1.77
CA ILE A 293 2.82 -9.34 1.34
C ILE A 293 1.72 -8.74 0.47
N GLY A 294 1.34 -7.52 0.83
CA GLY A 294 0.40 -6.68 0.08
C GLY A 294 1.03 -5.39 -0.42
N THR A 295 0.22 -4.57 -1.09
CA THR A 295 0.58 -3.21 -1.51
C THR A 295 -0.52 -2.22 -1.17
N GLU A 296 -0.13 -0.98 -0.98
CA GLU A 296 -1.07 0.10 -0.77
C GLU A 296 -0.72 1.35 -1.56
N THR A 297 -1.67 1.79 -2.37
CA THR A 297 -1.68 3.11 -2.97
C THR A 297 -2.52 4.06 -2.11
N ARG A 298 -3.77 3.63 -1.79
CA ARG A 298 -4.73 4.42 -1.02
C ARG A 298 -5.62 3.52 -0.14
N GLY A 299 -5.05 2.80 0.81
CA GLY A 299 -5.80 1.95 1.76
C GLY A 299 -5.71 0.45 1.50
N SER A 300 -4.97 0.00 0.47
CA SER A 300 -5.00 -1.40 0.02
C SER A 300 -4.23 -2.40 0.89
N ILE A 301 -3.58 -1.99 1.97
CA ILE A 301 -3.11 -2.84 3.09
C ILE A 301 -4.03 -2.63 4.28
N ILE A 302 -4.25 -1.38 4.68
CA ILE A 302 -4.99 -1.03 5.89
C ILE A 302 -6.44 -1.52 5.83
N SER A 303 -7.15 -1.27 4.71
CA SER A 303 -8.57 -1.66 4.58
C SER A 303 -8.78 -3.18 4.61
N PRO A 304 -8.08 -4.01 3.80
CA PRO A 304 -8.24 -5.46 3.90
C PRO A 304 -7.71 -6.03 5.24
N SER A 305 -6.70 -5.42 5.87
CA SER A 305 -6.26 -5.82 7.21
C SER A 305 -7.36 -5.61 8.23
N THR A 306 -8.07 -4.48 8.16
CA THR A 306 -9.21 -4.17 9.01
C THR A 306 -10.33 -5.18 8.84
N VAL A 307 -10.76 -5.40 7.60
CA VAL A 307 -11.92 -6.22 7.28
C VAL A 307 -11.69 -7.70 7.62
N ASN A 308 -10.44 -8.17 7.46
CA ASN A 308 -10.07 -9.55 7.76
C ASN A 308 -9.49 -9.75 9.18
N GLY A 309 -9.28 -8.68 9.95
CA GLY A 309 -8.75 -8.76 11.31
C GLY A 309 -7.32 -9.29 11.39
N VAL A 310 -6.47 -8.87 10.46
CA VAL A 310 -5.03 -9.14 10.47
C VAL A 310 -4.25 -7.86 10.77
N VAL A 311 -2.99 -8.00 11.16
CA VAL A 311 -2.07 -6.87 11.29
C VAL A 311 -1.53 -6.54 9.92
N GLY A 312 -1.71 -5.28 9.49
CA GLY A 312 -1.14 -4.79 8.23
C GLY A 312 -0.24 -3.58 8.46
N LEU A 313 1.01 -3.71 8.09
CA LEU A 313 1.96 -2.61 8.12
C LEU A 313 2.08 -1.99 6.72
N ARG A 314 1.65 -0.74 6.59
CA ARG A 314 1.96 0.13 5.46
C ARG A 314 3.20 0.95 5.83
N PRO A 315 4.38 0.64 5.28
CA PRO A 315 5.58 1.43 5.56
C PRO A 315 5.51 2.83 4.93
N THR A 316 6.45 3.68 5.29
CA THR A 316 6.70 4.96 4.59
C THR A 316 6.92 4.72 3.10
N TYR A 317 6.43 5.63 2.25
CA TYR A 317 6.74 5.59 0.83
C TYR A 317 8.26 5.61 0.60
N GLY A 318 8.74 4.78 -0.31
CA GLY A 318 10.18 4.63 -0.56
C GLY A 318 10.94 3.92 0.57
N ARG A 319 10.28 3.02 1.31
CA ARG A 319 10.90 2.17 2.33
C ARG A 319 11.24 0.78 1.85
N VAL A 320 10.37 0.23 0.99
CA VAL A 320 10.52 -1.11 0.39
C VAL A 320 10.50 -0.94 -1.12
N SER A 321 11.39 -1.61 -1.81
CA SER A 321 11.46 -1.57 -3.27
C SER A 321 10.18 -2.11 -3.91
N ARG A 322 9.70 -1.43 -4.94
CA ARG A 322 8.58 -1.81 -5.79
C ARG A 322 9.02 -2.51 -7.05
N TYR A 323 10.35 -2.65 -7.29
CA TYR A 323 10.86 -3.31 -8.49
C TYR A 323 10.22 -4.69 -8.68
N GLY A 324 9.64 -4.89 -9.85
CA GLY A 324 8.92 -6.11 -10.21
C GLY A 324 7.49 -6.20 -9.64
N ALA A 325 6.98 -5.16 -9.00
CA ALA A 325 5.56 -5.03 -8.69
C ALA A 325 4.84 -4.29 -9.82
N MET A 326 3.57 -4.64 -10.11
CA MET A 326 2.72 -3.83 -10.96
C MET A 326 2.57 -2.43 -10.37
N GLU A 327 2.94 -1.43 -11.11
CA GLU A 327 2.79 -0.04 -10.70
C GLU A 327 1.39 0.47 -11.03
N LEU A 328 0.75 1.09 -10.05
CA LEU A 328 -0.50 1.80 -10.21
C LEU A 328 -0.28 3.31 -10.12
N SER A 329 0.63 3.71 -9.22
CA SER A 329 0.99 5.10 -8.99
C SER A 329 2.43 5.21 -8.54
N TRP A 330 3.29 5.79 -9.39
CA TRP A 330 4.72 5.98 -9.08
C TRP A 330 4.97 6.79 -7.82
N THR A 331 4.03 7.67 -7.44
CA THR A 331 4.21 8.56 -6.30
C THR A 331 3.48 8.11 -5.04
N MET A 332 2.70 7.02 -5.07
CA MET A 332 1.87 6.59 -3.94
C MET A 332 2.01 5.11 -3.57
N ASP A 333 2.51 4.22 -4.44
CA ASP A 333 2.57 2.79 -4.18
C ASP A 333 3.59 2.44 -3.09
N LYS A 334 3.17 1.57 -2.17
CA LYS A 334 3.95 1.08 -1.04
C LYS A 334 3.76 -0.43 -0.88
N VAL A 335 4.81 -1.14 -0.51
CA VAL A 335 4.81 -2.59 -0.26
C VAL A 335 4.90 -2.83 1.23
N GLY A 336 4.10 -3.75 1.78
CA GLY A 336 4.16 -4.06 3.21
C GLY A 336 3.59 -5.40 3.60
N PRO A 337 3.97 -5.91 4.79
CA PRO A 337 3.53 -7.19 5.32
C PRO A 337 2.11 -7.14 5.87
N MET A 338 1.42 -8.27 5.74
CA MET A 338 0.14 -8.57 6.36
C MET A 338 0.29 -9.88 7.14
N CYS A 339 0.21 -9.79 8.46
CA CYS A 339 0.57 -10.87 9.39
C CYS A 339 -0.50 -11.07 10.46
N ARG A 340 -0.31 -12.06 11.35
CA ARG A 340 -1.21 -12.25 12.48
C ARG A 340 -0.86 -11.42 13.70
N THR A 341 0.44 -11.07 13.87
CA THR A 341 0.91 -10.22 14.97
C THR A 341 1.77 -9.06 14.46
N VAL A 342 1.90 -8.04 15.28
CA VAL A 342 2.77 -6.89 15.02
C VAL A 342 4.23 -7.32 14.91
N GLU A 343 4.67 -8.22 15.78
CA GLU A 343 6.06 -8.68 15.79
C GLU A 343 6.39 -9.48 14.52
N ASP A 344 5.44 -10.25 13.98
CA ASP A 344 5.59 -10.88 12.66
C ASP A 344 5.78 -9.84 11.55
N CYS A 345 5.01 -8.75 11.56
CA CYS A 345 5.19 -7.64 10.63
C CYS A 345 6.59 -7.02 10.73
N VAL A 346 7.13 -6.86 11.93
CA VAL A 346 8.50 -6.38 12.16
C VAL A 346 9.53 -7.31 11.53
N LEU A 347 9.40 -8.63 11.74
CA LEU A 347 10.34 -9.61 11.19
C LEU A 347 10.32 -9.61 9.66
N VAL A 348 9.13 -9.60 9.07
CA VAL A 348 8.96 -9.58 7.61
C VAL A 348 9.45 -8.26 7.01
N PHE A 349 9.05 -7.11 7.61
CA PHE A 349 9.52 -5.80 7.16
C PHE A 349 11.05 -5.69 7.22
N ASN A 350 11.66 -6.18 8.29
CA ASN A 350 13.12 -6.19 8.44
C ASN A 350 13.84 -6.97 7.33
N ALA A 351 13.20 -7.97 6.75
CA ALA A 351 13.78 -8.73 5.63
C ALA A 351 13.68 -7.98 4.29
N ILE A 352 12.63 -7.16 4.10
CA ILE A 352 12.30 -6.60 2.77
C ILE A 352 12.60 -5.12 2.58
N TYR A 353 12.87 -4.33 3.65
CA TYR A 353 13.10 -2.88 3.55
C TYR A 353 14.47 -2.50 3.00
N GLY A 354 14.62 -1.26 2.57
CA GLY A 354 15.89 -0.67 2.15
C GLY A 354 16.18 -0.80 0.64
N PRO A 355 17.19 -0.05 0.14
CA PRO A 355 17.47 0.07 -1.28
C PRO A 355 17.95 -1.24 -1.92
N ASP A 356 17.61 -1.42 -3.18
CA ASP A 356 18.05 -2.53 -4.04
C ASP A 356 18.79 -2.07 -5.30
N LYS A 357 18.95 -0.76 -5.48
CA LYS A 357 19.55 -0.10 -6.64
C LYS A 357 18.72 -0.24 -7.94
N ARG A 358 17.45 -0.65 -7.84
CA ARG A 358 16.53 -0.79 -8.97
C ARG A 358 15.34 0.16 -8.84
N ASP A 359 14.79 0.33 -7.65
CA ASP A 359 13.76 1.33 -7.36
C ASP A 359 14.40 2.59 -6.79
N GLU A 360 14.45 3.65 -7.61
CA GLU A 360 15.09 4.93 -7.25
C GLU A 360 14.34 5.71 -6.17
N SER A 361 13.08 5.36 -5.90
CA SER A 361 12.28 5.99 -4.86
C SER A 361 12.71 5.55 -3.46
N VAL A 362 13.45 4.44 -3.34
CA VAL A 362 13.81 3.87 -2.03
C VAL A 362 14.89 4.69 -1.36
N VAL A 363 14.59 5.13 -0.15
CA VAL A 363 15.50 5.90 0.69
C VAL A 363 16.27 4.99 1.62
N ASP A 364 17.59 5.18 1.67
CA ASP A 364 18.45 4.51 2.62
C ASP A 364 18.22 5.11 4.02
N ALA A 365 17.56 4.35 4.89
CA ALA A 365 17.19 4.78 6.23
C ALA A 365 17.19 3.60 7.22
N ALA A 366 17.70 3.82 8.43
CA ALA A 366 17.76 2.80 9.46
C ALA A 366 16.37 2.35 9.94
N PHE A 367 16.31 1.12 10.45
CA PHE A 367 15.15 0.59 11.19
C PHE A 367 15.56 0.30 12.64
N ASN A 368 15.22 1.24 13.54
CA ASN A 368 15.70 1.24 14.92
C ASN A 368 14.74 0.51 15.86
N TRP A 369 14.46 -0.77 15.58
CA TRP A 369 13.55 -1.58 16.37
C TRP A 369 14.03 -1.85 17.78
N ASN A 370 13.19 -1.51 18.79
CA ASN A 370 13.39 -1.83 20.19
C ASN A 370 12.07 -2.34 20.81
N PRO A 371 11.89 -3.66 20.98
CA PRO A 371 10.65 -4.23 21.54
C PRO A 371 10.42 -3.86 23.02
N ALA A 372 11.45 -3.43 23.74
CA ALA A 372 11.38 -3.11 25.17
C ALA A 372 11.20 -1.60 25.45
N ALA A 373 11.11 -0.74 24.43
CA ALA A 373 10.93 0.70 24.66
C ALA A 373 9.62 0.96 25.44
N PRO A 374 9.65 1.74 26.55
CA PRO A 374 8.46 2.03 27.35
C PRO A 374 7.53 2.97 26.60
N LEU A 375 6.20 2.78 26.71
CA LEU A 375 5.22 3.65 26.06
C LEU A 375 5.23 5.08 26.60
N SER A 376 5.64 5.28 27.85
CA SER A 376 5.80 6.61 28.46
C SER A 376 6.82 7.51 27.75
N GLY A 377 7.69 6.93 26.92
CA GLY A 377 8.66 7.65 26.10
C GLY A 377 8.10 8.23 24.79
N TYR A 378 6.86 7.87 24.42
CA TYR A 378 6.23 8.33 23.18
C TYR A 378 5.16 9.39 23.46
N ARG A 379 5.09 10.40 22.60
CA ARG A 379 4.00 11.38 22.56
C ARG A 379 2.96 10.85 21.57
N ILE A 380 1.79 10.47 22.07
CA ILE A 380 0.77 9.79 21.28
C ILE A 380 -0.50 10.64 21.24
N GLY A 381 -0.87 11.12 20.05
CA GLY A 381 -2.18 11.74 19.83
C GLY A 381 -3.28 10.70 19.65
N TYR A 382 -4.53 11.03 19.96
CA TYR A 382 -5.70 10.27 19.51
C TYR A 382 -6.70 11.19 18.80
N VAL A 383 -7.23 10.77 17.66
CA VAL A 383 -8.17 11.57 16.89
C VAL A 383 -9.48 11.67 17.64
N ARG A 384 -9.77 12.83 18.22
CA ARG A 384 -10.90 13.07 19.13
C ARG A 384 -12.22 12.51 18.60
N SER A 385 -12.54 12.78 17.34
CA SER A 385 -13.81 12.35 16.71
C SER A 385 -14.03 10.84 16.66
N ASP A 386 -12.98 10.03 16.76
CA ASP A 386 -13.06 8.57 16.69
C ASP A 386 -13.24 7.93 18.07
N PHE A 387 -12.93 8.65 19.14
CA PHE A 387 -12.90 8.13 20.52
C PHE A 387 -13.93 8.79 21.45
N GLU A 388 -14.49 9.92 21.05
CA GLU A 388 -15.48 10.66 21.85
C GLU A 388 -16.85 10.62 21.16
N ALA A 389 -17.90 10.57 21.98
CA ALA A 389 -19.26 10.62 21.46
C ALA A 389 -19.52 11.96 20.75
N GLN A 390 -19.93 11.90 19.48
CA GLN A 390 -20.29 13.11 18.75
C GLN A 390 -21.63 13.64 19.23
N PRO A 391 -21.80 14.97 19.41
CA PRO A 391 -23.11 15.56 19.67
C PRO A 391 -24.11 15.18 18.58
N ALA A 392 -25.32 14.80 18.98
CA ALA A 392 -26.40 14.49 18.06
C ALA A 392 -26.60 15.67 17.09
N GLY A 393 -26.30 15.48 15.77
CA GLY A 393 -26.48 16.50 14.73
C GLY A 393 -25.33 16.72 13.74
N ARG A 394 -24.13 16.17 13.97
CA ARG A 394 -22.99 16.23 13.03
C ARG A 394 -22.67 14.87 12.38
N GLY A 395 -23.69 14.15 11.95
CA GLY A 395 -23.51 12.97 11.13
C GLY A 395 -23.14 13.38 9.70
N GLY A 396 -21.90 13.17 9.29
CA GLY A 396 -21.48 13.37 7.91
C GLY A 396 -22.33 12.55 6.95
N GLY A 397 -22.77 13.18 5.86
CA GLY A 397 -23.72 12.68 4.87
C GLY A 397 -23.34 11.35 4.22
N GLY A 398 -23.84 10.28 4.78
CA GLY A 398 -24.08 9.02 4.11
C GLY A 398 -25.59 8.90 3.97
N GLY A 399 -26.12 9.10 2.76
CA GLY A 399 -27.55 8.99 2.45
C GLY A 399 -28.11 7.63 2.84
N GLY A 400 -28.51 7.46 4.09
CA GLY A 400 -29.15 6.27 4.64
C GLY A 400 -30.64 6.32 4.34
N ARG A 401 -31.12 5.41 3.50
CA ARG A 401 -32.52 5.07 3.39
C ARG A 401 -33.04 4.62 4.77
N GLY A 402 -33.93 5.40 5.38
CA GLY A 402 -34.59 5.04 6.64
C GLY A 402 -35.37 3.72 6.51
N GLY A 403 -35.11 2.80 7.41
CA GLY A 403 -35.76 1.51 7.50
C GLY A 403 -35.32 0.77 8.79
N ALA A 404 -35.83 -0.41 9.04
CA ALA A 404 -35.60 -1.26 10.22
C ALA A 404 -34.14 -1.46 10.64
N ASN A 405 -33.19 -1.01 9.80
CA ASN A 405 -31.75 -1.07 10.03
C ASN A 405 -31.16 0.08 10.87
N ALA A 406 -31.89 1.15 11.17
CA ALA A 406 -31.33 2.33 11.86
C ALA A 406 -30.91 1.99 13.31
N ALA A 407 -31.73 1.26 14.05
CA ALA A 407 -31.40 0.84 15.42
C ALA A 407 -30.18 -0.10 15.46
N GLN A 408 -30.07 -1.03 14.51
CA GLN A 408 -28.92 -1.92 14.39
C GLN A 408 -27.63 -1.17 14.03
N GLN A 409 -27.72 -0.18 13.13
CA GLN A 409 -26.59 0.68 12.78
C GLN A 409 -26.13 1.52 13.98
N GLN A 410 -27.09 2.07 14.74
CA GLN A 410 -26.80 2.83 15.95
C GLN A 410 -26.15 1.95 17.04
N ALA A 411 -26.63 0.73 17.24
CA ALA A 411 -26.03 -0.22 18.17
C ALA A 411 -24.60 -0.58 17.75
N ALA A 412 -24.37 -0.86 16.48
CA ALA A 412 -23.03 -1.12 15.94
C ALA A 412 -22.09 0.09 16.07
N ALA A 413 -22.59 1.31 15.89
CA ALA A 413 -21.81 2.53 16.09
C ALA A 413 -21.42 2.71 17.57
N ALA A 414 -22.34 2.45 18.50
CA ALA A 414 -22.08 2.49 19.93
C ALA A 414 -21.03 1.44 20.37
N GLU A 415 -21.12 0.22 19.81
CA GLU A 415 -20.14 -0.83 20.07
C GLU A 415 -18.75 -0.46 19.53
N ARG A 416 -18.67 0.12 18.32
CA ARG A 416 -17.40 0.65 17.77
C ARG A 416 -16.78 1.69 18.69
N LEU A 417 -17.56 2.65 19.13
CA LEU A 417 -17.09 3.72 20.03
C LEU A 417 -16.60 3.13 21.37
N LYS A 418 -17.34 2.19 21.95
CA LYS A 418 -16.94 1.48 23.18
C LYS A 418 -15.59 0.79 23.02
N ASN A 419 -15.37 0.08 21.92
CA ASN A 419 -14.09 -0.57 21.63
C ASN A 419 -12.96 0.47 21.52
N MET A 420 -13.19 1.61 20.84
CA MET A 420 -12.20 2.67 20.73
C MET A 420 -11.88 3.31 22.10
N GLN A 421 -12.89 3.54 22.94
CA GLN A 421 -12.68 4.05 24.31
C GLN A 421 -11.90 3.07 25.19
N GLN A 422 -12.12 1.76 24.98
CA GLN A 422 -11.34 0.74 25.68
C GLN A 422 -9.87 0.78 25.25
N VAL A 423 -9.56 1.09 23.98
CA VAL A 423 -8.16 1.31 23.53
C VAL A 423 -7.48 2.37 24.39
N LEU A 424 -8.11 3.53 24.62
CA LEU A 424 -7.50 4.59 25.45
C LEU A 424 -7.21 4.09 26.87
N THR A 425 -8.17 3.36 27.46
CA THR A 425 -8.04 2.80 28.80
C THR A 425 -6.85 1.83 28.90
N GLU A 426 -6.72 0.91 27.94
CA GLU A 426 -5.63 -0.07 27.96
C GLU A 426 -4.27 0.60 27.68
N MET A 427 -4.21 1.54 26.75
CA MET A 427 -2.98 2.29 26.48
C MET A 427 -2.50 3.10 27.70
N GLN A 428 -3.44 3.72 28.45
CA GLN A 428 -3.12 4.43 29.69
C GLN A 428 -2.58 3.49 30.77
N LYS A 429 -3.15 2.30 30.93
CA LYS A 429 -2.63 1.26 31.86
C LYS A 429 -1.19 0.85 31.51
N LEU A 430 -0.84 0.87 30.21
CA LEU A 430 0.51 0.59 29.72
C LEU A 430 1.47 1.78 29.88
N GLY A 431 1.02 2.88 30.48
CA GLY A 431 1.81 4.08 30.74
C GLY A 431 1.91 5.05 29.57
N ALA A 432 1.07 4.89 28.54
CA ALA A 432 1.02 5.84 27.43
C ALA A 432 0.47 7.19 27.88
N LYS A 433 1.09 8.27 27.41
CA LYS A 433 0.58 9.64 27.53
C LYS A 433 -0.21 9.95 26.27
N LEU A 434 -1.54 10.07 26.40
CA LEU A 434 -2.46 10.25 25.29
C LEU A 434 -3.03 11.67 25.30
N GLU A 435 -3.00 12.34 24.16
CA GLU A 435 -3.54 13.70 24.00
C GLU A 435 -4.59 13.70 22.88
N PRO A 436 -5.77 14.35 23.07
CA PRO A 436 -6.75 14.49 22.00
C PRO A 436 -6.21 15.41 20.91
N VAL A 437 -6.34 15.00 19.65
CA VAL A 437 -5.88 15.78 18.51
C VAL A 437 -6.97 15.93 17.45
N GLU A 438 -6.90 17.03 16.72
CA GLU A 438 -7.60 17.22 15.44
C GLU A 438 -6.58 17.09 14.32
N LEU A 439 -6.92 16.32 13.28
CA LEU A 439 -6.05 16.18 12.12
C LEU A 439 -6.04 17.48 11.29
N PRO A 440 -4.96 17.77 10.56
CA PRO A 440 -4.92 18.93 9.68
C PRO A 440 -6.11 18.95 8.71
N ASP A 441 -6.87 20.04 8.73
CA ASP A 441 -7.99 20.27 7.82
C ASP A 441 -7.44 20.73 6.46
N TYR A 442 -7.17 19.77 5.60
CA TYR A 442 -6.66 20.01 4.26
C TYR A 442 -7.40 19.14 3.24
N PRO A 443 -7.74 19.63 2.05
CA PRO A 443 -8.59 18.93 1.10
C PRO A 443 -7.89 17.73 0.42
N ALA A 444 -7.38 16.78 1.21
CA ALA A 444 -6.65 15.61 0.73
C ALA A 444 -7.49 14.75 -0.23
N ASN A 445 -8.81 14.69 -0.03
CA ASN A 445 -9.71 13.97 -0.93
C ASN A 445 -9.76 14.60 -2.33
N ALA A 446 -9.66 15.93 -2.43
CA ALA A 446 -9.60 16.62 -3.72
C ALA A 446 -8.30 16.30 -4.49
N LEU A 447 -7.21 15.96 -3.79
CA LEU A 447 -5.95 15.54 -4.42
C LEU A 447 -5.95 14.09 -4.90
N SER A 448 -7.02 13.34 -4.64
CA SER A 448 -7.05 11.89 -4.97
C SER A 448 -7.03 11.61 -6.48
N PHE A 449 -7.33 12.59 -7.33
CA PHE A 449 -7.20 12.43 -8.78
C PHE A 449 -5.74 12.25 -9.24
N VAL A 450 -4.74 12.59 -8.41
CA VAL A 450 -3.33 12.26 -8.67
C VAL A 450 -3.17 10.76 -8.96
N LEU A 451 -3.76 9.91 -8.10
CA LEU A 451 -3.79 8.47 -8.34
C LEU A 451 -4.46 8.13 -9.67
N SER A 452 -5.59 8.75 -9.99
CA SER A 452 -6.36 8.43 -11.19
C SER A 452 -5.62 8.80 -12.48
N VAL A 453 -4.87 9.91 -12.47
CA VAL A 453 -4.03 10.34 -13.61
C VAL A 453 -2.83 9.40 -13.76
N GLU A 454 -2.13 9.09 -12.66
CA GLU A 454 -0.98 8.20 -12.71
C GLU A 454 -1.38 6.79 -13.15
N SER A 455 -2.51 6.26 -12.66
CA SER A 455 -3.03 4.96 -13.10
C SER A 455 -3.46 4.96 -14.58
N ALA A 456 -4.04 6.05 -15.08
CA ALA A 456 -4.37 6.18 -16.49
C ALA A 456 -3.10 6.23 -17.37
N ALA A 457 -2.02 6.82 -16.89
CA ALA A 457 -0.72 6.81 -17.56
C ALA A 457 -0.06 5.42 -17.53
N ALA A 458 -0.09 4.73 -16.38
CA ALA A 458 0.48 3.39 -16.21
C ALA A 458 -0.17 2.35 -17.14
N PHE A 459 -1.46 2.50 -17.42
CA PHE A 459 -2.24 1.59 -18.28
C PHE A 459 -2.69 2.22 -19.61
N ASP A 460 -1.96 3.23 -20.11
CA ASP A 460 -2.30 3.92 -21.36
C ASP A 460 -2.26 2.97 -22.58
N ASP A 461 -1.25 2.09 -22.64
CA ASP A 461 -1.13 1.11 -23.72
C ASP A 461 -2.26 0.07 -23.70
N LEU A 462 -2.65 -0.39 -22.51
CA LEU A 462 -3.81 -1.27 -22.33
C LEU A 462 -5.10 -0.58 -22.83
N LEU A 463 -5.26 0.71 -22.51
CA LEU A 463 -6.43 1.48 -22.97
C LEU A 463 -6.42 1.66 -24.48
N ARG A 464 -5.28 2.04 -25.08
CA ARG A 464 -5.15 2.30 -26.51
C ARG A 464 -5.28 1.03 -27.36
N SER A 465 -4.79 -0.10 -26.87
CA SER A 465 -4.97 -1.40 -27.51
C SER A 465 -6.36 -1.99 -27.32
N ARG A 466 -7.27 -1.31 -26.59
CA ARG A 466 -8.61 -1.77 -26.22
C ARG A 466 -8.61 -3.00 -25.30
N GLY A 467 -7.49 -3.35 -24.70
CA GLY A 467 -7.41 -4.45 -23.73
C GLY A 467 -8.33 -4.24 -22.52
N THR A 468 -8.63 -2.99 -22.17
CA THR A 468 -9.62 -2.67 -21.13
C THR A 468 -11.05 -3.14 -21.44
N ASP A 469 -11.38 -3.43 -22.70
CA ASP A 469 -12.74 -3.86 -23.09
C ASP A 469 -13.04 -5.29 -22.62
N THR A 470 -12.02 -6.07 -22.25
CA THR A 470 -12.17 -7.42 -21.68
C THR A 470 -12.39 -7.41 -20.17
N MET A 471 -12.18 -6.27 -19.50
CA MET A 471 -12.32 -6.15 -18.04
C MET A 471 -13.79 -6.01 -17.64
N SER A 472 -14.35 -7.08 -17.05
CA SER A 472 -15.80 -7.16 -16.80
C SER A 472 -16.26 -6.52 -15.49
N ASN A 473 -15.47 -6.59 -14.42
CA ASN A 473 -15.91 -6.21 -13.05
C ASN A 473 -15.05 -5.10 -12.43
N SER A 474 -14.66 -4.11 -13.25
CA SER A 474 -13.78 -3.03 -12.80
C SER A 474 -14.27 -1.67 -13.28
N SER A 475 -14.12 -0.65 -12.46
CA SER A 475 -14.37 0.75 -12.86
C SER A 475 -13.15 1.40 -13.54
N TRP A 476 -12.01 0.71 -13.61
CA TRP A 476 -10.78 1.24 -14.22
C TRP A 476 -10.96 1.67 -15.68
N PRO A 477 -11.64 0.91 -16.56
CA PRO A 477 -11.82 1.35 -17.94
C PRO A 477 -12.42 2.75 -18.09
N ALA A 478 -13.45 3.06 -17.30
CA ALA A 478 -14.06 4.40 -17.28
C ALA A 478 -13.12 5.44 -16.65
N THR A 479 -12.45 5.09 -15.56
CA THR A 479 -11.49 5.97 -14.86
C THR A 479 -10.32 6.32 -15.78
N PHE A 480 -9.71 5.35 -16.46
CA PHE A 480 -8.59 5.59 -17.38
C PHE A 480 -9.01 6.50 -18.53
N ARG A 481 -10.19 6.26 -19.14
CA ARG A 481 -10.70 7.13 -20.23
C ARG A 481 -10.88 8.57 -19.77
N ALA A 482 -11.55 8.78 -18.64
CA ALA A 482 -11.83 10.13 -18.12
C ALA A 482 -10.55 10.88 -17.75
N ASN A 483 -9.56 10.21 -17.12
CA ASN A 483 -8.36 10.87 -16.63
C ASN A 483 -7.32 11.18 -17.72
N ARG A 484 -7.52 10.72 -18.95
CA ARG A 484 -6.76 11.22 -20.11
C ARG A 484 -7.09 12.67 -20.46
N PHE A 485 -8.21 13.18 -20.01
CA PHE A 485 -8.65 14.56 -20.23
C PHE A 485 -8.26 15.51 -19.10
N VAL A 486 -7.58 15.03 -18.06
CA VAL A 486 -7.05 15.91 -17.02
C VAL A 486 -5.87 16.71 -17.60
N PRO A 487 -5.93 18.06 -17.61
CA PRO A 487 -4.82 18.87 -18.08
C PRO A 487 -3.56 18.65 -17.24
N ALA A 488 -2.40 18.54 -17.89
CA ALA A 488 -1.12 18.40 -17.18
C ALA A 488 -0.87 19.54 -16.18
N VAL A 489 -1.38 20.74 -16.48
CA VAL A 489 -1.30 21.91 -15.58
C VAL A 489 -2.01 21.63 -14.26
N GLU A 490 -3.19 21.01 -14.28
CA GLU A 490 -3.93 20.67 -13.07
C GLU A 490 -3.24 19.56 -12.26
N TYR A 491 -2.66 18.57 -12.92
CA TYR A 491 -1.85 17.56 -12.25
C TYR A 491 -0.61 18.17 -11.55
N ILE A 492 0.13 19.05 -12.25
CA ILE A 492 1.28 19.75 -11.66
C ILE A 492 0.84 20.67 -10.52
N ARG A 493 -0.31 21.35 -10.65
CA ARG A 493 -0.89 22.17 -9.58
C ARG A 493 -1.23 21.30 -8.36
N ALA A 494 -1.82 20.13 -8.56
CA ALA A 494 -2.12 19.18 -7.48
C ALA A 494 -0.84 18.70 -6.76
N GLN A 495 0.23 18.40 -7.49
CA GLN A 495 1.52 18.04 -6.88
C GLN A 495 2.13 19.20 -6.07
N ARG A 496 1.95 20.45 -6.49
CA ARG A 496 2.35 21.63 -5.71
C ARG A 496 1.50 21.78 -4.43
N ILE A 497 0.19 21.55 -4.53
CA ILE A 497 -0.72 21.56 -3.37
C ILE A 497 -0.37 20.39 -2.42
N ARG A 498 0.00 19.23 -2.95
CA ARG A 498 0.50 18.11 -2.17
C ARG A 498 1.74 18.47 -1.33
N THR A 499 2.63 19.31 -1.85
CA THR A 499 3.77 19.84 -1.07
C THR A 499 3.31 20.70 0.10
N LEU A 500 2.22 21.48 -0.04
CA LEU A 500 1.64 22.23 1.08
C LEU A 500 1.03 21.27 2.11
N LEU A 501 0.29 20.26 1.67
CA LEU A 501 -0.21 19.20 2.53
C LEU A 501 0.92 18.52 3.33
N MET A 502 2.06 18.23 2.69
CA MET A 502 3.24 17.66 3.38
C MET A 502 3.76 18.57 4.48
N ARG A 503 3.75 19.89 4.28
CA ARG A 503 4.18 20.87 5.30
C ARG A 503 3.24 20.90 6.49
N GLU A 504 1.94 20.90 6.24
CA GLU A 504 0.94 20.86 7.32
C GLU A 504 1.08 19.58 8.16
N TRP A 505 1.22 18.43 7.49
CA TRP A 505 1.42 17.15 8.16
C TRP A 505 2.77 17.05 8.88
N ASP A 506 3.83 17.62 8.34
CA ASP A 506 5.13 17.70 9.02
C ASP A 506 5.04 18.56 10.29
N THR A 507 4.34 19.70 10.25
CA THR A 507 4.09 20.54 11.41
C THR A 507 3.29 19.79 12.48
N PHE A 508 2.20 19.11 12.09
CA PHE A 508 1.40 18.29 12.99
C PHE A 508 2.22 17.16 13.61
N MET A 509 2.89 16.35 12.80
CA MET A 509 3.66 15.20 13.24
C MET A 509 4.93 15.56 14.01
N SER A 510 5.41 16.80 13.95
CA SER A 510 6.52 17.26 14.78
C SER A 510 6.20 17.25 16.28
N GLN A 511 4.92 17.33 16.63
CA GLN A 511 4.42 17.35 18.01
C GLN A 511 4.27 15.95 18.60
N TYR A 512 4.09 14.91 17.76
CA TYR A 512 3.78 13.54 18.15
C TYR A 512 4.75 12.56 17.53
N ASP A 513 4.98 11.43 18.18
CA ASP A 513 5.71 10.29 17.61
C ASP A 513 4.76 9.39 16.80
N ALA A 514 3.49 9.34 17.23
CA ALA A 514 2.41 8.72 16.51
C ALA A 514 1.05 9.31 16.92
N PHE A 515 0.03 9.05 16.13
CA PHE A 515 -1.36 9.20 16.56
C PHE A 515 -2.15 7.91 16.30
N ILE A 516 -3.19 7.70 17.10
CA ILE A 516 -4.11 6.58 16.98
C ILE A 516 -5.48 7.06 16.49
N SER A 517 -6.11 6.25 15.65
CA SER A 517 -7.39 6.61 15.01
C SER A 517 -8.17 5.37 14.58
N SER A 518 -9.39 5.58 14.11
CA SER A 518 -10.05 4.62 13.24
C SER A 518 -9.33 4.51 11.89
N ASN A 519 -9.63 3.47 11.11
CA ASN A 519 -8.91 3.17 9.87
C ASN A 519 -9.07 4.20 8.74
N ASN A 520 -10.07 5.08 8.83
CA ASN A 520 -10.37 6.04 7.78
C ASN A 520 -9.82 7.45 8.09
N ALA A 521 -9.57 7.77 9.36
CA ALA A 521 -9.12 9.09 9.74
C ALA A 521 -7.70 9.36 9.21
N GLY A 522 -7.57 10.41 8.42
CA GLY A 522 -6.30 10.81 7.82
C GLY A 522 -5.76 9.86 6.73
N LEU A 523 -6.45 8.79 6.37
CA LEU A 523 -5.94 7.76 5.45
C LEU A 523 -5.59 8.34 4.06
N ALA A 524 -6.44 9.21 3.51
CA ALA A 524 -6.16 9.84 2.22
C ALA A 524 -4.91 10.75 2.28
N ALA A 525 -4.82 11.60 3.31
CA ALA A 525 -3.71 12.50 3.50
C ALA A 525 -2.39 11.74 3.73
N THR A 526 -2.38 10.74 4.60
CA THR A 526 -1.17 9.98 4.94
C THR A 526 -0.67 9.10 3.78
N ASN A 527 -1.55 8.68 2.85
CA ASN A 527 -1.13 8.05 1.61
C ASN A 527 -0.50 9.04 0.63
N LEU A 528 -1.03 10.27 0.53
CA LEU A 528 -0.45 11.35 -0.28
C LEU A 528 0.88 11.86 0.27
N THR A 529 1.02 11.96 1.58
CA THR A 529 2.25 12.44 2.24
C THR A 529 3.28 11.34 2.49
N GLY A 530 2.89 10.07 2.32
CA GLY A 530 3.78 8.92 2.43
C GLY A 530 4.02 8.40 3.86
N HIS A 531 3.24 8.81 4.87
CA HIS A 531 3.43 8.38 6.26
C HIS A 531 3.15 6.89 6.47
N PRO A 532 3.88 6.22 7.38
CA PRO A 532 3.65 4.82 7.72
C PRO A 532 2.41 4.68 8.61
N ALA A 533 1.74 3.55 8.53
CA ALA A 533 0.66 3.17 9.43
C ALA A 533 0.61 1.67 9.67
N ILE A 534 0.08 1.25 10.80
CA ILE A 534 -0.18 -0.14 11.13
C ILE A 534 -1.59 -0.31 11.67
N ALA A 535 -2.31 -1.32 11.18
CA ALA A 535 -3.61 -1.71 11.69
C ALA A 535 -3.46 -2.91 12.64
N VAL A 536 -4.15 -2.88 13.78
CA VAL A 536 -4.16 -3.96 14.77
C VAL A 536 -5.57 -4.15 15.33
N LYS A 537 -6.01 -5.39 15.59
CA LYS A 537 -7.35 -5.66 16.14
C LYS A 537 -7.56 -4.96 17.48
N CYS A 538 -8.72 -4.33 17.65
CA CYS A 538 -9.11 -3.65 18.89
C CYS A 538 -10.50 -4.01 19.39
N GLY A 539 -11.16 -4.97 18.78
CA GLY A 539 -12.49 -5.43 19.17
C GLY A 539 -13.21 -6.14 18.05
N PHE A 540 -14.49 -6.37 18.29
CA PHE A 540 -15.41 -6.94 17.33
C PHE A 540 -16.73 -6.18 17.37
N VAL A 541 -17.40 -6.10 16.21
CA VAL A 541 -18.73 -5.52 16.06
C VAL A 541 -19.56 -6.48 15.19
N ASN A 542 -20.66 -6.96 15.68
CA ASN A 542 -21.47 -8.00 15.00
C ASN A 542 -20.62 -9.22 14.58
N ASN A 543 -19.71 -9.68 15.43
CA ASN A 543 -18.73 -10.77 15.18
C ASN A 543 -17.73 -10.51 14.06
N LEU A 544 -17.65 -9.30 13.52
CA LEU A 544 -16.62 -8.88 12.56
C LEU A 544 -15.52 -8.09 13.27
N PRO A 545 -14.26 -8.25 12.89
CA PRO A 545 -13.17 -7.54 13.54
C PRO A 545 -13.26 -6.02 13.34
N GLN A 546 -12.86 -5.31 14.38
CA GLN A 546 -12.56 -3.88 14.36
C GLN A 546 -11.07 -3.69 14.60
N THR A 547 -10.46 -2.72 13.94
CA THR A 547 -9.05 -2.41 14.14
C THR A 547 -8.82 -0.94 14.51
N LEU A 548 -7.76 -0.75 15.29
CA LEU A 548 -7.09 0.52 15.55
C LEU A 548 -6.03 0.74 14.48
N MET A 549 -5.88 1.97 14.01
CA MET A 549 -4.77 2.38 13.16
C MET A 549 -3.79 3.25 13.99
N VAL A 550 -2.51 2.92 13.96
CA VAL A 550 -1.43 3.72 14.51
C VAL A 550 -0.64 4.30 13.34
N THR A 551 -0.63 5.63 13.21
CA THR A 551 0.09 6.36 12.17
C THR A 551 1.26 7.10 12.78
N GLY A 552 2.45 7.00 12.18
CA GLY A 552 3.70 7.55 12.72
C GLY A 552 4.38 8.57 11.85
N ARG A 553 5.51 9.06 12.33
CA ARG A 553 6.43 9.90 11.56
C ARG A 553 6.98 9.14 10.38
N LEU A 554 7.34 9.87 9.33
CA LEU A 554 8.05 9.31 8.19
C LEU A 554 9.32 8.57 8.65
N TYR A 555 9.51 7.36 8.14
CA TYR A 555 10.66 6.48 8.42
C TYR A 555 10.78 5.98 9.87
N ASP A 556 9.74 6.14 10.69
CA ASP A 556 9.71 5.62 12.07
C ASP A 556 8.69 4.49 12.23
N GLU A 557 8.81 3.48 11.38
CA GLU A 557 8.03 2.24 11.50
C GLU A 557 8.26 1.55 12.85
N ALA A 558 9.44 1.74 13.45
CA ALA A 558 9.77 1.16 14.75
C ALA A 558 8.86 1.68 15.86
N ALA A 559 8.58 2.98 15.89
CA ALA A 559 7.69 3.58 16.89
C ALA A 559 6.25 3.05 16.77
N ILE A 560 5.67 3.06 15.56
CA ILE A 560 4.29 2.58 15.38
C ILE A 560 4.15 1.09 15.68
N CYS A 561 5.13 0.28 15.27
CA CYS A 561 5.14 -1.14 15.60
C CYS A 561 5.27 -1.36 17.12
N ARG A 562 6.10 -0.58 17.81
CA ARG A 562 6.25 -0.70 19.27
C ARG A 562 4.97 -0.34 20.01
N ILE A 563 4.32 0.75 19.61
CA ILE A 563 3.04 1.20 20.20
C ILE A 563 1.95 0.15 19.95
N ALA A 564 1.80 -0.30 18.72
CA ALA A 564 0.81 -1.30 18.34
C ALA A 564 1.04 -2.65 19.05
N MET A 565 2.32 -3.11 19.15
CA MET A 565 2.67 -4.36 19.83
C MET A 565 2.36 -4.31 21.34
N ALA A 566 2.59 -3.17 21.99
CA ALA A 566 2.26 -3.05 23.40
C ALA A 566 0.76 -3.22 23.65
N TYR A 567 -0.07 -2.60 22.82
CA TYR A 567 -1.51 -2.77 22.87
C TYR A 567 -1.94 -4.22 22.55
N GLU A 568 -1.40 -4.78 21.47
CA GLU A 568 -1.68 -6.16 21.05
C GLU A 568 -1.40 -7.17 22.16
N GLN A 569 -0.25 -7.05 22.83
CA GLN A 569 0.16 -7.99 23.90
C GLN A 569 -0.63 -7.80 25.21
N ALA A 570 -1.26 -6.66 25.42
CA ALA A 570 -2.09 -6.36 26.59
C ALA A 570 -3.55 -6.81 26.42
N THR A 571 -3.92 -7.27 25.23
CA THR A 571 -5.31 -7.64 24.89
C THR A 571 -5.38 -9.06 24.29
N GLU A 572 -6.56 -9.67 24.34
CA GLU A 572 -6.79 -11.04 23.84
C GLU A 572 -7.25 -11.10 22.37
N TRP A 573 -7.32 -9.96 21.69
CA TRP A 573 -7.93 -9.90 20.35
C TRP A 573 -7.17 -10.72 19.31
N THR A 574 -5.86 -10.89 19.48
CA THR A 574 -4.99 -11.66 18.57
C THR A 574 -5.33 -13.14 18.55
N ASP A 575 -5.79 -13.70 19.67
CA ASP A 575 -6.13 -15.12 19.80
C ASP A 575 -7.43 -15.49 19.08
N ARG A 576 -8.29 -14.50 18.77
CA ARG A 576 -9.53 -14.73 18.03
C ARG A 576 -9.26 -14.84 16.53
N HIS A 577 -9.70 -15.94 15.94
CA HIS A 577 -9.61 -16.23 14.51
C HIS A 577 -10.95 -16.75 13.95
N PRO A 578 -11.18 -16.67 12.62
CA PRO A 578 -12.43 -17.16 12.03
C PRO A 578 -12.56 -18.68 12.18
N THR A 579 -13.79 -19.13 12.39
CA THR A 579 -14.13 -20.56 12.36
C THR A 579 -14.66 -20.90 10.98
N LEU A 580 -13.82 -21.57 10.18
CA LEU A 580 -14.16 -21.96 8.81
C LEU A 580 -14.79 -23.37 8.82
N LYS A 581 -15.92 -23.49 8.13
CA LYS A 581 -16.53 -24.78 7.79
C LYS A 581 -16.21 -25.03 6.32
N ALA A 582 -15.46 -26.11 6.04
CA ALA A 582 -15.15 -26.55 4.67
C ALA A 582 -16.35 -27.27 4.07
#